data_e6b65d154711500ad6042b223a35d32e
#
_entry.id   e6b65d154711500ad6042b223a35d32e
#
_cell.length_a   1.000
_cell.length_b   1.000
_cell.length_c   1.000
_cell.angle_alpha   90.00
_cell.angle_beta   90.00
_cell.angle_gamma   90.00
#
_symmetry.space_group_name_H-M   'P 1'
#
loop_
_entity.id
_entity.type
_entity.pdbx_description
1 polymer ?
#
loop_
_entity_poly.entity_id
_entity_poly.type
_entity_poly.pdbx_seq_one_letter_code
_entity_poly.pdbx_strand_id
1 'polypeptide(L)'
;MGEPSLTSVDPFVSKGTAKNFVLRELPANYILRFKKSINKDKTKNMNNLEAYKMDGLGNDFIIFDIRKKSFLPTKDQIIKISDRKNIGCDQVIIIDKDSDSDASLKFYNSDGGEISACGNGSRCVAYFLMKENKNKKISLKTKAGILKAELNNNNLVSINMGQPNFERNKIPLLKKMNNENLGIKINDRNGKEVKGGFSLSVGNPHVIFFVKDFDLFDLQKIGPEIENHSYFPEKCNVTLASVKNKKHVKVKVWERGAGLTKACGTAACATAVSGSVLKMNEKCVDIEFSEGILNIDWKKDNNIYMTGKVSEIKKILVNI
;
A
#
# COMPACT_ATOMS: atom_id res chain seq x y z
N MET A 1 -35.70 -54.78 -30.57
CA MET A 1 -36.32 -54.08 -29.44
C MET A 1 -35.52 -52.81 -29.22
N GLY A 2 -36.11 -51.67 -29.65
CA GLY A 2 -35.41 -50.42 -29.77
C GLY A 2 -35.38 -49.66 -28.44
N GLU A 3 -34.26 -48.99 -28.21
CA GLU A 3 -34.15 -48.00 -27.16
C GLU A 3 -34.96 -46.72 -27.49
N PRO A 4 -35.66 -46.10 -26.53
CA PRO A 4 -36.33 -44.86 -26.77
C PRO A 4 -35.38 -43.67 -26.69
N SER A 5 -35.38 -42.87 -27.74
CA SER A 5 -34.72 -41.55 -27.85
C SER A 5 -35.29 -40.55 -26.83
N LEU A 6 -34.42 -39.95 -26.02
CA LEU A 6 -34.73 -38.81 -25.17
C LEU A 6 -34.70 -37.51 -25.99
N THR A 7 -35.83 -37.13 -26.59
CA THR A 7 -36.08 -35.75 -27.01
C THR A 7 -37.44 -35.34 -26.49
N SER A 8 -37.48 -34.42 -25.63
CA SER A 8 -38.50 -33.43 -25.24
C SER A 8 -38.57 -33.25 -23.74
N VAL A 9 -37.87 -32.27 -23.22
CA VAL A 9 -38.17 -31.71 -21.91
C VAL A 9 -39.04 -30.48 -22.14
N ASP A 10 -40.25 -30.58 -21.67
CA ASP A 10 -41.33 -29.60 -21.77
C ASP A 10 -40.97 -28.30 -21.04
N PRO A 11 -41.22 -27.11 -21.59
CA PRO A 11 -40.93 -25.83 -20.98
C PRO A 11 -42.09 -25.31 -20.14
N PHE A 12 -42.32 -25.86 -18.97
CA PHE A 12 -43.17 -25.25 -17.97
C PHE A 12 -42.37 -24.87 -16.72
N VAL A 13 -41.68 -23.73 -16.76
CA VAL A 13 -41.33 -22.98 -15.58
C VAL A 13 -42.00 -21.63 -15.68
N SER A 14 -43.18 -21.53 -15.15
CA SER A 14 -43.87 -20.27 -14.85
C SER A 14 -43.12 -19.56 -13.73
N LYS A 15 -42.93 -18.24 -13.87
CA LYS A 15 -42.42 -17.33 -12.83
C LYS A 15 -43.28 -17.45 -11.55
N GLY A 16 -42.76 -18.06 -10.51
CA GLY A 16 -43.38 -18.14 -9.20
C GLY A 16 -42.44 -18.73 -8.19
N THR A 17 -41.93 -17.84 -7.31
CA THR A 17 -41.39 -18.06 -5.96
C THR A 17 -40.78 -19.43 -5.67
N ALA A 18 -39.45 -19.49 -5.74
CA ALA A 18 -38.66 -20.61 -5.20
C ALA A 18 -38.81 -20.66 -3.67
N LYS A 19 -39.75 -21.41 -3.16
CA LYS A 19 -39.83 -21.86 -1.76
C LYS A 19 -39.95 -23.40 -1.75
N ASN A 20 -38.92 -24.02 -1.19
CA ASN A 20 -38.88 -25.40 -0.72
C ASN A 20 -39.04 -26.52 -1.77
N PHE A 21 -38.03 -26.76 -2.60
CA PHE A 21 -37.81 -28.07 -3.22
C PHE A 21 -37.13 -28.98 -2.19
N VAL A 22 -37.90 -29.92 -1.61
CA VAL A 22 -37.37 -30.95 -0.72
C VAL A 22 -36.73 -32.04 -1.57
N LEU A 23 -35.39 -32.07 -1.60
CA LEU A 23 -34.55 -33.06 -2.32
C LEU A 23 -34.74 -34.54 -1.84
N ARG A 24 -35.85 -34.89 -1.23
CA ARG A 24 -36.05 -36.22 -0.58
C ARG A 24 -36.57 -37.30 -1.51
N GLU A 25 -36.94 -37.00 -2.74
CA GLU A 25 -37.59 -37.98 -3.63
C GLU A 25 -36.75 -38.37 -4.88
N LEU A 26 -35.50 -37.92 -4.99
CA LEU A 26 -34.66 -38.33 -6.11
C LEU A 26 -33.78 -39.52 -5.72
N PRO A 27 -33.56 -40.51 -6.61
CA PRO A 27 -32.65 -41.62 -6.38
C PRO A 27 -31.25 -41.15 -6.00
N ALA A 28 -30.60 -41.80 -5.03
CA ALA A 28 -29.32 -41.41 -4.46
C ALA A 28 -28.21 -41.16 -5.49
N ASN A 29 -28.21 -41.85 -6.62
CA ASN A 29 -27.29 -41.67 -7.74
C ASN A 29 -27.52 -40.34 -8.50
N TYR A 30 -28.75 -39.82 -8.55
CA TYR A 30 -29.05 -38.50 -9.12
C TYR A 30 -28.60 -37.38 -8.21
N ILE A 31 -28.83 -37.51 -6.91
CA ILE A 31 -28.36 -36.53 -5.90
C ILE A 31 -26.82 -36.43 -5.90
N LEU A 32 -26.12 -37.58 -6.03
CA LEU A 32 -24.67 -37.63 -6.12
C LEU A 32 -24.13 -37.01 -7.43
N ARG A 33 -24.82 -37.22 -8.57
CA ARG A 33 -24.45 -36.56 -9.83
C ARG A 33 -24.69 -35.06 -9.79
N PHE A 34 -25.82 -34.60 -9.23
CA PHE A 34 -26.12 -33.18 -9.07
C PHE A 34 -25.14 -32.51 -8.11
N LYS A 35 -24.82 -33.11 -6.96
CA LYS A 35 -23.77 -32.62 -6.04
C LYS A 35 -22.37 -32.61 -6.69
N LYS A 36 -22.03 -33.62 -7.50
CA LYS A 36 -20.77 -33.62 -8.27
C LYS A 36 -20.76 -32.59 -9.40
N SER A 37 -21.89 -32.31 -10.06
CA SER A 37 -21.99 -31.25 -11.09
C SER A 37 -21.88 -29.88 -10.46
N ILE A 38 -22.62 -29.58 -9.39
CA ILE A 38 -22.56 -28.31 -8.67
C ILE A 38 -21.17 -28.09 -8.04
N ASN A 39 -20.53 -29.11 -7.51
CA ASN A 39 -19.16 -29.01 -7.01
C ASN A 39 -18.13 -28.88 -8.13
N LYS A 40 -18.30 -29.54 -9.30
CA LYS A 40 -17.43 -29.36 -10.46
C LYS A 40 -17.53 -27.94 -11.05
N ASP A 41 -18.73 -27.36 -11.12
CA ASP A 41 -18.90 -25.98 -11.60
C ASP A 41 -18.40 -24.95 -10.58
N LYS A 42 -18.57 -25.19 -9.27
CA LYS A 42 -17.98 -24.35 -8.23
C LYS A 42 -16.44 -24.46 -8.18
N THR A 43 -15.86 -25.62 -8.40
CA THR A 43 -14.39 -25.82 -8.42
C THR A 43 -13.75 -25.36 -9.74
N LYS A 44 -14.48 -25.34 -10.85
CA LYS A 44 -13.95 -24.89 -12.15
C LYS A 44 -13.89 -23.37 -12.30
N ASN A 45 -14.70 -22.61 -11.55
CA ASN A 45 -14.77 -21.13 -11.63
C ASN A 45 -14.04 -20.40 -10.48
N MET A 46 -13.43 -21.07 -9.51
CA MET A 46 -12.72 -20.43 -8.40
C MET A 46 -11.20 -20.38 -8.57
N ASN A 47 -10.64 -20.98 -9.62
CA ASN A 47 -9.19 -21.21 -9.66
C ASN A 47 -8.36 -20.14 -10.36
N ASN A 48 -8.95 -19.20 -11.11
CA ASN A 48 -8.20 -18.15 -11.80
C ASN A 48 -8.90 -16.80 -11.65
N LEU A 49 -8.38 -15.96 -10.78
CA LEU A 49 -8.84 -14.58 -10.62
C LEU A 49 -7.97 -13.63 -11.42
N GLU A 50 -8.64 -12.74 -12.15
CA GLU A 50 -7.98 -11.64 -12.82
C GLU A 50 -7.47 -10.63 -11.79
N ALA A 51 -6.20 -10.28 -11.89
CA ALA A 51 -5.53 -9.28 -11.08
C ALA A 51 -4.55 -8.47 -11.93
N TYR A 52 -4.00 -7.42 -11.34
CA TYR A 52 -3.01 -6.57 -12.00
C TYR A 52 -1.74 -6.51 -11.16
N LYS A 53 -0.59 -6.67 -11.80
CA LYS A 53 0.71 -6.46 -11.17
C LYS A 53 1.24 -5.10 -11.56
N MET A 54 1.63 -4.31 -10.55
CA MET A 54 2.21 -2.98 -10.70
C MET A 54 3.32 -2.78 -9.69
N ASP A 55 4.16 -1.79 -9.96
CA ASP A 55 5.27 -1.37 -9.11
C ASP A 55 5.27 0.15 -8.93
N GLY A 56 5.61 0.58 -7.72
CA GLY A 56 5.82 1.98 -7.39
C GLY A 56 7.11 2.15 -6.61
N LEU A 57 8.21 2.46 -7.30
CA LEU A 57 9.54 2.63 -6.70
C LEU A 57 10.10 1.34 -6.05
N GLY A 58 10.07 0.22 -6.76
CA GLY A 58 10.58 -1.07 -6.27
C GLY A 58 9.69 -1.75 -5.23
N ASN A 59 8.56 -1.14 -4.87
CA ASN A 59 7.52 -1.74 -4.05
C ASN A 59 6.44 -2.28 -4.97
N ASP A 60 6.29 -3.61 -5.06
CA ASP A 60 5.42 -4.26 -6.04
C ASP A 60 4.11 -4.77 -5.42
N PHE A 61 3.05 -4.70 -6.23
CA PHE A 61 1.69 -4.94 -5.81
C PHE A 61 0.98 -5.94 -6.70
N ILE A 62 0.13 -6.78 -6.09
CA ILE A 62 -0.93 -7.50 -6.79
C ILE A 62 -2.26 -6.83 -6.42
N ILE A 63 -2.97 -6.35 -7.43
CA ILE A 63 -4.16 -5.52 -7.30
C ILE A 63 -5.36 -6.30 -7.81
N PHE A 64 -6.36 -6.53 -6.96
CA PHE A 64 -7.65 -7.11 -7.31
C PHE A 64 -8.70 -6.02 -7.39
N ASP A 65 -9.32 -5.87 -8.57
CA ASP A 65 -10.48 -5.01 -8.75
C ASP A 65 -11.77 -5.82 -8.54
N ILE A 66 -12.40 -5.60 -7.40
CA ILE A 66 -13.63 -6.29 -7.03
C ILE A 66 -14.88 -5.42 -7.16
N ARG A 67 -14.77 -4.24 -7.75
CA ARG A 67 -15.91 -3.32 -7.93
C ARG A 67 -17.12 -3.96 -8.65
N LYS A 68 -16.88 -4.96 -9.49
CA LYS A 68 -17.90 -5.71 -10.25
C LYS A 68 -18.04 -7.17 -9.80
N LYS A 69 -17.29 -7.61 -8.79
CA LYS A 69 -17.25 -9.00 -8.32
C LYS A 69 -17.29 -9.01 -6.79
N SER A 70 -17.90 -10.04 -6.20
CA SER A 70 -17.84 -10.25 -4.75
C SER A 70 -16.73 -11.25 -4.45
N PHE A 71 -15.54 -10.76 -4.14
CA PHE A 71 -14.40 -11.56 -3.73
C PHE A 71 -13.53 -10.79 -2.73
N LEU A 72 -13.20 -11.43 -1.62
CA LEU A 72 -12.21 -10.92 -0.67
C LEU A 72 -11.28 -12.07 -0.31
N PRO A 73 -9.96 -11.97 -0.57
CA PRO A 73 -9.02 -13.02 -0.23
C PRO A 73 -8.93 -13.22 1.29
N THR A 74 -8.80 -14.47 1.72
CA THR A 74 -8.48 -14.79 3.12
C THR A 74 -7.02 -14.45 3.42
N LYS A 75 -6.67 -14.41 4.71
CA LYS A 75 -5.28 -14.18 5.15
C LYS A 75 -4.31 -15.18 4.52
N ASP A 76 -4.66 -16.47 4.52
CA ASP A 76 -3.80 -17.54 3.94
C ASP A 76 -3.64 -17.38 2.43
N GLN A 77 -4.68 -16.96 1.73
CA GLN A 77 -4.60 -16.66 0.30
C GLN A 77 -3.68 -15.47 0.02
N ILE A 78 -3.74 -14.40 0.84
CA ILE A 78 -2.83 -13.25 0.71
C ILE A 78 -1.38 -13.68 0.91
N ILE A 79 -1.09 -14.48 1.95
CA ILE A 79 0.26 -15.02 2.21
C ILE A 79 0.74 -15.83 1.00
N LYS A 80 -0.11 -16.73 0.48
CA LYS A 80 0.22 -17.58 -0.68
C LYS A 80 0.49 -16.76 -1.94
N ILE A 81 -0.31 -15.72 -2.22
CA ILE A 81 -0.17 -14.83 -3.37
C ILE A 81 1.14 -14.03 -3.27
N SER A 82 1.47 -13.58 -2.05
CA SER A 82 2.64 -12.75 -1.78
C SER A 82 3.95 -13.53 -1.77
N ASP A 83 3.91 -14.86 -1.68
CA ASP A 83 5.10 -15.70 -1.69
C ASP A 83 5.87 -15.56 -3.01
N ARG A 84 7.14 -15.13 -2.93
CA ARG A 84 8.05 -14.94 -4.07
C ARG A 84 8.35 -16.24 -4.85
N LYS A 85 8.07 -17.40 -4.27
CA LYS A 85 8.15 -18.70 -4.99
C LYS A 85 6.98 -18.90 -5.96
N ASN A 86 5.91 -18.12 -5.81
CA ASN A 86 4.75 -18.11 -6.69
C ASN A 86 4.78 -16.82 -7.56
N ILE A 87 3.71 -16.02 -7.50
CA ILE A 87 3.64 -14.73 -8.20
C ILE A 87 4.49 -13.68 -7.46
N GLY A 88 4.33 -13.62 -6.15
CA GLY A 88 5.07 -12.77 -5.22
C GLY A 88 4.76 -11.28 -5.34
N CYS A 89 4.62 -10.62 -4.21
CA CYS A 89 4.51 -9.16 -4.10
C CYS A 89 4.83 -8.72 -2.67
N ASP A 90 5.11 -7.43 -2.51
CA ASP A 90 5.24 -6.82 -1.18
C ASP A 90 3.88 -6.66 -0.51
N GLN A 91 2.86 -6.30 -1.30
CA GLN A 91 1.51 -6.06 -0.77
C GLN A 91 0.43 -6.47 -1.79
N VAL A 92 -0.71 -6.93 -1.25
CA VAL A 92 -1.95 -7.14 -2.01
C VAL A 92 -2.87 -5.96 -1.78
N ILE A 93 -3.46 -5.43 -2.87
CA ILE A 93 -4.41 -4.31 -2.82
C ILE A 93 -5.75 -4.75 -3.36
N ILE A 94 -6.82 -4.41 -2.66
CA ILE A 94 -8.19 -4.64 -3.08
C ILE A 94 -8.83 -3.30 -3.43
N ILE A 95 -9.37 -3.19 -4.63
CA ILE A 95 -10.18 -2.04 -5.08
C ILE A 95 -11.64 -2.44 -4.97
N ASP A 96 -12.41 -1.70 -4.18
CA ASP A 96 -13.85 -1.90 -4.00
C ASP A 96 -14.64 -0.62 -4.31
N LYS A 97 -15.96 -0.73 -4.43
CA LYS A 97 -16.86 0.42 -4.58
C LYS A 97 -16.87 1.25 -3.30
N ASP A 98 -17.08 2.54 -3.48
CA ASP A 98 -17.38 3.48 -2.38
C ASP A 98 -18.46 4.47 -2.84
N SER A 99 -19.23 5.00 -1.88
CA SER A 99 -20.29 5.99 -2.16
C SER A 99 -19.76 7.42 -2.25
N ASP A 100 -18.66 7.70 -1.55
CA ASP A 100 -18.15 9.07 -1.30
C ASP A 100 -16.84 9.36 -2.04
N SER A 101 -16.29 8.33 -2.71
CA SER A 101 -15.05 8.43 -3.48
C SER A 101 -15.12 7.55 -4.74
N ASP A 102 -14.16 7.70 -5.64
CA ASP A 102 -14.12 6.91 -6.89
C ASP A 102 -13.88 5.42 -6.63
N ALA A 103 -13.20 5.09 -5.53
CA ALA A 103 -13.02 3.72 -5.06
C ALA A 103 -12.55 3.68 -3.59
N SER A 104 -12.79 2.56 -2.90
CA SER A 104 -12.16 2.25 -1.61
C SER A 104 -11.03 1.25 -1.79
N LEU A 105 -9.97 1.39 -0.97
CA LEU A 105 -8.78 0.56 -1.02
C LEU A 105 -8.53 -0.12 0.31
N LYS A 106 -8.22 -1.43 0.25
CA LYS A 106 -7.64 -2.18 1.37
C LYS A 106 -6.26 -2.67 0.98
N PHE A 107 -5.32 -2.55 1.91
CA PHE A 107 -3.93 -2.94 1.71
C PHE A 107 -3.56 -4.03 2.69
N TYR A 108 -2.89 -5.07 2.21
CA TYR A 108 -2.44 -6.18 3.01
C TYR A 108 -0.94 -6.42 2.77
N ASN A 109 -0.17 -6.53 3.84
CA ASN A 109 1.22 -6.96 3.77
C ASN A 109 1.33 -8.44 3.39
N SER A 110 2.52 -8.88 3.05
CA SER A 110 2.80 -10.28 2.68
C SER A 110 2.50 -11.32 3.77
N ASP A 111 2.42 -10.89 5.04
CA ASP A 111 2.00 -11.71 6.19
C ASP A 111 0.47 -11.80 6.35
N GLY A 112 -0.27 -11.18 5.43
CA GLY A 112 -1.74 -11.09 5.45
C GLY A 112 -2.31 -10.06 6.44
N GLY A 113 -1.46 -9.27 7.10
CA GLY A 113 -1.88 -8.18 7.98
C GLY A 113 -2.40 -6.98 7.18
N GLU A 114 -3.58 -6.44 7.56
CA GLU A 114 -4.14 -5.24 6.96
C GLU A 114 -3.41 -3.99 7.48
N ILE A 115 -3.05 -3.07 6.56
CA ILE A 115 -2.47 -1.78 6.90
C ILE A 115 -3.38 -0.63 6.48
N SER A 116 -3.22 0.53 7.11
CA SER A 116 -4.13 1.67 6.94
C SER A 116 -4.06 2.34 5.57
N ALA A 117 -2.89 2.41 4.96
CA ALA A 117 -2.63 2.97 3.64
C ALA A 117 -1.21 2.66 3.16
N CYS A 118 -0.99 2.75 1.86
CA CYS A 118 0.32 2.69 1.22
C CYS A 118 0.39 3.74 0.11
N GLY A 119 1.26 4.74 0.23
CA GLY A 119 1.38 5.81 -0.76
C GLY A 119 1.82 5.31 -2.14
N ASN A 120 2.77 4.36 -2.19
CA ASN A 120 3.23 3.75 -3.44
C ASN A 120 2.11 2.96 -4.11
N GLY A 121 1.40 2.12 -3.35
CA GLY A 121 0.26 1.35 -3.85
C GLY A 121 -0.90 2.24 -4.28
N SER A 122 -1.18 3.31 -3.53
CA SER A 122 -2.23 4.28 -3.90
C SER A 122 -1.92 4.98 -5.22
N ARG A 123 -0.63 5.30 -5.54
CA ARG A 123 -0.25 5.83 -6.86
C ARG A 123 -0.53 4.83 -7.99
N CYS A 124 -0.19 3.55 -7.77
CA CYS A 124 -0.46 2.50 -8.76
C CYS A 124 -1.95 2.36 -9.04
N VAL A 125 -2.78 2.27 -8.00
CA VAL A 125 -4.24 2.18 -8.16
C VAL A 125 -4.81 3.46 -8.78
N ALA A 126 -4.34 4.64 -8.36
CA ALA A 126 -4.76 5.90 -8.96
C ALA A 126 -4.51 5.91 -10.47
N TYR A 127 -3.31 5.53 -10.89
CA TYR A 127 -2.95 5.42 -12.31
C TYR A 127 -3.86 4.44 -13.05
N PHE A 128 -4.07 3.24 -12.48
CA PHE A 128 -4.95 2.22 -13.05
C PHE A 128 -6.36 2.77 -13.31
N LEU A 129 -6.99 3.36 -12.31
CA LEU A 129 -8.35 3.88 -12.40
C LEU A 129 -8.45 5.11 -13.32
N MET A 130 -7.47 6.01 -13.28
CA MET A 130 -7.44 7.17 -14.17
C MET A 130 -7.26 6.79 -15.64
N LYS A 131 -6.51 5.71 -15.93
CA LYS A 131 -6.42 5.16 -17.30
C LYS A 131 -7.73 4.52 -17.75
N GLU A 132 -8.41 3.76 -16.87
CA GLU A 132 -9.70 3.14 -17.16
C GLU A 132 -10.77 4.21 -17.45
N ASN A 133 -10.91 5.21 -16.58
CA ASN A 133 -11.97 6.20 -16.63
C ASN A 133 -11.64 7.41 -17.54
N LYS A 134 -10.42 7.49 -18.10
CA LYS A 134 -9.88 8.63 -18.86
C LYS A 134 -9.92 9.96 -18.07
N ASN A 135 -9.95 9.90 -16.76
CA ASN A 135 -9.89 11.04 -15.85
C ASN A 135 -8.44 11.33 -15.46
N LYS A 136 -8.14 12.60 -15.17
CA LYS A 136 -6.83 13.00 -14.64
C LYS A 136 -6.80 13.15 -13.13
N LYS A 137 -7.96 13.14 -12.47
CA LYS A 137 -8.09 13.29 -11.01
C LYS A 137 -9.05 12.26 -10.47
N ILE A 138 -8.72 11.70 -9.31
CA ILE A 138 -9.57 10.78 -8.57
C ILE A 138 -9.39 10.94 -7.07
N SER A 139 -10.38 10.42 -6.34
CA SER A 139 -10.39 10.28 -4.89
C SER A 139 -10.40 8.80 -4.51
N LEU A 140 -9.59 8.41 -3.54
CA LEU A 140 -9.45 7.03 -3.07
C LEU A 140 -9.65 6.98 -1.57
N LYS A 141 -10.62 6.22 -1.10
CA LYS A 141 -10.84 6.01 0.34
C LYS A 141 -9.91 4.91 0.86
N THR A 142 -9.23 5.20 1.93
CA THR A 142 -8.39 4.25 2.66
C THR A 142 -8.79 4.25 4.13
N LYS A 143 -8.30 3.31 4.92
CA LYS A 143 -8.50 3.31 6.37
C LYS A 143 -7.89 4.55 7.06
N ALA A 144 -6.88 5.16 6.44
CA ALA A 144 -6.24 6.40 6.93
C ALA A 144 -6.98 7.68 6.49
N GLY A 145 -7.99 7.59 5.61
CA GLY A 145 -8.74 8.72 5.08
C GLY A 145 -8.83 8.75 3.56
N ILE A 146 -9.37 9.83 3.02
CA ILE A 146 -9.52 10.02 1.57
C ILE A 146 -8.24 10.65 1.01
N LEU A 147 -7.65 9.98 0.03
CA LEU A 147 -6.50 10.45 -0.75
C LEU A 147 -7.00 11.04 -2.07
N LYS A 148 -6.51 12.23 -2.43
CA LYS A 148 -6.73 12.82 -3.75
C LYS A 148 -5.50 12.61 -4.61
N ALA A 149 -5.69 12.05 -5.80
CA ALA A 149 -4.63 11.78 -6.75
C ALA A 149 -4.85 12.49 -8.08
N GLU A 150 -3.74 12.87 -8.74
CA GLU A 150 -3.75 13.52 -10.04
C GLU A 150 -2.68 12.90 -10.96
N LEU A 151 -3.06 12.62 -12.19
CA LEU A 151 -2.16 12.15 -13.24
C LEU A 151 -1.51 13.33 -13.95
N ASN A 152 -0.21 13.44 -13.84
CA ASN A 152 0.62 14.40 -14.55
C ASN A 152 1.14 13.83 -15.88
N ASN A 153 1.89 14.63 -16.61
CA ASN A 153 2.57 14.15 -17.83
C ASN A 153 3.57 13.03 -17.49
N ASN A 154 3.88 12.18 -18.48
CA ASN A 154 4.86 11.10 -18.36
C ASN A 154 4.54 10.03 -17.31
N ASN A 155 3.27 9.71 -17.10
CA ASN A 155 2.81 8.70 -16.12
C ASN A 155 3.26 8.97 -14.67
N LEU A 156 3.49 10.23 -14.34
CA LEU A 156 3.72 10.68 -12.97
C LEU A 156 2.39 10.86 -12.26
N VAL A 157 2.26 10.23 -11.09
CA VAL A 157 1.07 10.36 -10.25
C VAL A 157 1.42 11.14 -9.00
N SER A 158 0.68 12.22 -8.76
CA SER A 158 0.74 13.00 -7.52
C SER A 158 -0.36 12.58 -6.57
N ILE A 159 -0.03 12.38 -5.30
CA ILE A 159 -1.00 12.15 -4.21
C ILE A 159 -0.86 13.25 -3.18
N ASN A 160 -2.00 13.80 -2.74
CA ASN A 160 -2.04 14.65 -1.55
C ASN A 160 -1.94 13.76 -0.30
N MET A 161 -0.83 13.90 0.42
CA MET A 161 -0.51 13.14 1.63
C MET A 161 -1.04 13.81 2.91
N GLY A 162 -1.79 14.91 2.78
CA GLY A 162 -2.27 15.72 3.90
C GLY A 162 -1.21 16.67 4.44
N GLN A 163 -1.41 17.11 5.67
CA GLN A 163 -0.54 18.09 6.33
C GLN A 163 0.42 17.42 7.32
N PRO A 164 1.66 17.92 7.44
CA PRO A 164 2.55 17.46 8.48
C PRO A 164 2.06 17.90 9.84
N ASN A 165 2.30 17.11 10.86
CA ASN A 165 1.92 17.43 12.22
C ASN A 165 3.15 17.40 13.16
N PHE A 166 3.29 18.46 13.94
CA PHE A 166 4.39 18.64 14.88
C PHE A 166 3.93 18.53 16.35
N GLU A 167 2.64 18.30 16.57
CA GLU A 167 2.11 18.18 17.92
C GLU A 167 2.56 16.86 18.57
N ARG A 168 2.94 16.93 19.83
CA ARG A 168 3.43 15.82 20.63
C ARG A 168 2.51 14.58 20.56
N ASN A 169 1.21 14.79 20.73
CA ASN A 169 0.18 13.72 20.74
C ASN A 169 -0.06 13.08 19.36
N LYS A 170 0.30 13.78 18.29
CA LYS A 170 0.19 13.29 16.90
C LYS A 170 1.46 12.57 16.44
N ILE A 171 2.61 12.85 17.09
CA ILE A 171 3.86 12.12 16.89
C ILE A 171 4.00 10.96 17.90
N PRO A 172 3.08 10.71 18.78
CA PRO A 172 3.05 10.06 20.10
C PRO A 172 4.42 10.08 20.85
N LEU A 173 4.93 11.30 21.10
CA LEU A 173 6.14 11.44 21.93
C LEU A 173 5.79 11.31 23.43
N LEU A 174 6.64 10.63 24.18
CA LEU A 174 6.48 10.39 25.62
C LEU A 174 6.28 11.69 26.42
N LYS A 175 7.00 12.76 26.05
CA LYS A 175 6.94 14.07 26.71
C LYS A 175 7.08 15.20 25.68
N LYS A 176 6.77 16.44 26.08
CA LYS A 176 7.03 17.63 25.26
C LYS A 176 8.54 17.82 25.09
N MET A 177 8.99 17.94 23.86
CA MET A 177 10.40 18.04 23.46
C MET A 177 10.55 19.05 22.33
N ASN A 178 11.79 19.44 22.05
CA ASN A 178 12.10 20.16 20.81
C ASN A 178 12.10 19.19 19.64
N ASN A 179 11.07 19.25 18.80
CA ASN A 179 10.90 18.35 17.65
C ASN A 179 12.01 18.50 16.61
N GLU A 180 12.64 19.67 16.50
CA GLU A 180 13.72 19.91 15.54
C GLU A 180 15.02 19.22 15.95
N ASN A 181 15.16 18.92 17.25
CA ASN A 181 16.33 18.21 17.79
C ASN A 181 15.97 17.48 19.08
N LEU A 182 15.64 16.20 18.96
CA LEU A 182 15.34 15.33 20.11
C LEU A 182 16.56 15.01 20.98
N GLY A 183 17.77 15.32 20.50
CA GLY A 183 19.01 15.00 21.19
C GLY A 183 19.34 13.53 21.26
N ILE A 184 18.74 12.69 20.43
CA ILE A 184 19.07 11.27 20.32
C ILE A 184 20.46 11.13 19.72
N LYS A 185 21.26 10.23 20.29
CA LYS A 185 22.63 9.96 19.86
C LYS A 185 22.67 8.73 18.97
N ILE A 186 23.34 8.84 17.84
CA ILE A 186 23.68 7.73 16.95
C ILE A 186 25.18 7.74 16.67
N ASN A 187 25.78 6.58 16.53
CA ASN A 187 27.21 6.47 16.21
C ASN A 187 27.40 5.98 14.78
N ASP A 188 28.36 6.59 14.07
CA ASP A 188 28.80 6.04 12.79
C ASP A 188 29.70 4.80 12.99
N ARG A 189 30.09 4.14 11.91
CA ARG A 189 30.96 2.94 11.93
C ARG A 189 32.36 3.21 12.50
N ASN A 190 32.77 4.47 12.55
CA ASN A 190 34.05 4.92 13.10
C ASN A 190 33.93 5.32 14.59
N GLY A 191 32.76 5.15 15.20
CA GLY A 191 32.47 5.52 16.59
C GLY A 191 32.19 7.01 16.78
N LYS A 192 32.07 7.80 15.72
CA LYS A 192 31.74 9.23 15.84
C LYS A 192 30.28 9.41 16.16
N GLU A 193 30.03 10.09 17.30
CA GLU A 193 28.66 10.41 17.72
C GLU A 193 28.05 11.56 16.89
N VAL A 194 26.83 11.37 16.46
CA VAL A 194 25.94 12.41 15.89
C VAL A 194 24.74 12.53 16.82
N LYS A 195 24.50 13.73 17.33
CA LYS A 195 23.34 14.03 18.17
C LYS A 195 22.31 14.80 17.37
N GLY A 196 21.05 14.35 17.39
CA GLY A 196 20.00 14.97 16.56
C GLY A 196 18.65 14.29 16.67
N GLY A 197 17.98 14.17 15.53
CA GLY A 197 16.65 13.59 15.36
C GLY A 197 15.59 14.67 15.30
N PHE A 198 15.12 14.97 14.07
CA PHE A 198 13.93 15.79 13.85
C PHE A 198 12.71 14.87 13.85
N SER A 199 11.68 15.17 14.63
CA SER A 199 10.47 14.34 14.67
C SER A 199 9.22 15.08 14.19
N LEU A 200 8.41 14.38 13.42
CA LEU A 200 7.08 14.82 12.95
C LEU A 200 6.22 13.63 12.61
N SER A 201 4.92 13.88 12.36
CA SER A 201 3.99 12.90 11.85
C SER A 201 3.48 13.30 10.45
N VAL A 202 3.41 12.33 9.55
CA VAL A 202 2.72 12.42 8.25
C VAL A 202 1.67 11.29 8.21
N GLY A 203 0.83 11.23 9.28
CA GLY A 203 -0.10 10.13 9.53
C GLY A 203 0.51 8.97 10.34
N ASN A 204 1.84 8.92 10.46
CA ASN A 204 2.62 8.01 11.28
C ASN A 204 3.90 8.72 11.78
N PRO A 205 4.48 8.29 12.92
CA PRO A 205 5.65 8.94 13.51
C PRO A 205 6.92 8.69 12.72
N HIS A 206 7.69 9.76 12.51
CA HIS A 206 8.99 9.74 11.87
C HIS A 206 10.05 10.46 12.73
N VAL A 207 11.27 9.96 12.70
CA VAL A 207 12.47 10.66 13.15
C VAL A 207 13.52 10.67 12.04
N ILE A 208 14.04 11.86 11.73
CA ILE A 208 14.97 12.09 10.63
C ILE A 208 16.31 12.58 11.19
N PHE A 209 17.39 11.91 10.82
CA PHE A 209 18.75 12.34 11.10
C PHE A 209 19.41 12.84 9.81
N PHE A 210 19.74 14.12 9.79
CA PHE A 210 20.51 14.68 8.68
C PHE A 210 21.99 14.44 8.93
N VAL A 211 22.60 13.66 8.04
CA VAL A 211 24.02 13.26 8.12
C VAL A 211 24.72 13.59 6.80
N LYS A 212 26.04 13.80 6.84
CA LYS A 212 26.82 14.09 5.62
C LYS A 212 26.83 12.88 4.68
N ASP A 213 27.08 11.71 5.24
CA ASP A 213 27.13 10.44 4.54
C ASP A 213 26.46 9.36 5.38
N PHE A 214 25.35 8.83 4.90
CA PHE A 214 24.60 7.79 5.59
C PHE A 214 25.21 6.39 5.39
N ASP A 215 26.13 6.21 4.43
CA ASP A 215 26.83 4.92 4.25
C ASP A 215 27.81 4.63 5.38
N LEU A 216 28.20 5.67 6.14
CA LEU A 216 28.95 5.51 7.38
C LEU A 216 28.13 4.95 8.55
N PHE A 217 26.81 4.83 8.42
CA PHE A 217 25.93 4.34 9.48
C PHE A 217 25.38 2.96 9.15
N ASP A 218 25.31 2.09 10.14
CA ASP A 218 24.63 0.80 10.03
C ASP A 218 23.16 0.93 10.46
N LEU A 219 22.29 1.23 9.50
CA LEU A 219 20.86 1.41 9.79
C LEU A 219 20.17 0.11 10.25
N GLN A 220 20.70 -1.07 9.92
CA GLN A 220 20.20 -2.35 10.44
C GLN A 220 20.46 -2.49 11.94
N LYS A 221 21.52 -1.86 12.45
CA LYS A 221 21.83 -1.84 13.87
C LYS A 221 21.11 -0.71 14.60
N ILE A 222 21.25 0.54 14.13
CA ILE A 222 20.70 1.70 14.83
C ILE A 222 19.18 1.86 14.61
N GLY A 223 18.62 1.34 13.55
CA GLY A 223 17.19 1.44 13.23
C GLY A 223 16.30 0.85 14.32
N PRO A 224 16.49 -0.42 14.75
CA PRO A 224 15.74 -1.03 15.84
C PRO A 224 15.91 -0.30 17.18
N GLU A 225 17.13 0.21 17.48
CA GLU A 225 17.42 0.94 18.71
C GLU A 225 16.60 2.23 18.78
N ILE A 226 16.50 2.98 17.65
CA ILE A 226 15.76 4.23 17.59
C ILE A 226 14.25 3.96 17.46
N GLU A 227 13.82 2.98 16.66
CA GLU A 227 12.42 2.57 16.56
C GLU A 227 11.82 2.32 17.94
N ASN A 228 12.57 1.66 18.82
CA ASN A 228 12.15 1.30 20.19
C ASN A 228 12.64 2.29 21.24
N HIS A 229 13.12 3.47 20.85
CA HIS A 229 13.61 4.46 21.80
C HIS A 229 12.48 4.92 22.73
N SER A 230 12.78 5.12 24.03
CA SER A 230 11.79 5.48 25.05
C SER A 230 11.00 6.75 24.77
N TYR A 231 11.47 7.62 23.88
CA TYR A 231 10.73 8.81 23.43
C TYR A 231 9.53 8.47 22.55
N PHE A 232 9.50 7.28 21.93
CA PHE A 232 8.45 6.83 21.00
C PHE A 232 7.75 5.59 21.56
N PRO A 233 6.81 5.72 22.50
CA PRO A 233 6.09 4.58 23.08
C PRO A 233 5.31 3.75 22.04
N GLU A 234 4.90 4.37 20.94
CA GLU A 234 4.26 3.69 19.79
C GLU A 234 5.23 3.36 18.66
N LYS A 235 6.56 3.44 18.95
CA LYS A 235 7.64 3.28 17.97
C LYS A 235 7.60 4.33 16.86
N CYS A 236 8.64 4.39 16.02
CA CYS A 236 8.72 5.35 14.92
C CYS A 236 9.45 4.78 13.71
N ASN A 237 9.26 5.42 12.56
CA ASN A 237 10.09 5.22 11.37
C ASN A 237 11.37 6.05 11.52
N VAL A 238 12.48 5.51 11.09
CA VAL A 238 13.82 6.14 11.23
C VAL A 238 14.39 6.40 9.85
N THR A 239 14.80 7.64 9.59
CA THR A 239 15.40 8.02 8.30
C THR A 239 16.78 8.64 8.52
N LEU A 240 17.77 8.16 7.78
CA LEU A 240 19.03 8.83 7.55
C LEU A 240 18.95 9.61 6.24
N ALA A 241 19.20 10.92 6.28
CA ALA A 241 19.09 11.82 5.15
C ALA A 241 20.40 12.53 4.86
N SER A 242 20.86 12.52 3.62
CA SER A 242 22.04 13.22 3.14
C SER A 242 21.63 14.26 2.09
N VAL A 243 21.78 15.54 2.43
CA VAL A 243 21.44 16.65 1.55
C VAL A 243 22.52 16.81 0.49
N LYS A 244 22.20 16.62 -0.77
CA LYS A 244 23.11 16.85 -1.90
C LYS A 244 23.10 18.31 -2.35
N ASN A 245 21.91 18.89 -2.40
CA ASN A 245 21.70 20.34 -2.61
C ASN A 245 20.26 20.70 -2.15
N LYS A 246 19.88 21.97 -2.32
CA LYS A 246 18.55 22.46 -1.90
C LYS A 246 17.35 21.76 -2.55
N LYS A 247 17.54 21.09 -3.69
CA LYS A 247 16.49 20.40 -4.45
C LYS A 247 16.66 18.88 -4.49
N HIS A 248 17.65 18.33 -3.79
CA HIS A 248 17.95 16.90 -3.85
C HIS A 248 18.49 16.38 -2.51
N VAL A 249 17.80 15.40 -1.95
CA VAL A 249 18.15 14.71 -0.71
C VAL A 249 18.12 13.20 -0.93
N LYS A 250 19.18 12.50 -0.54
CA LYS A 250 19.23 11.04 -0.53
C LYS A 250 18.84 10.49 0.84
N VAL A 251 18.14 9.35 0.86
CA VAL A 251 17.66 8.75 2.11
C VAL A 251 17.86 7.24 2.18
N LYS A 252 18.03 6.75 3.42
CA LYS A 252 17.83 5.33 3.79
C LYS A 252 16.81 5.27 4.93
N VAL A 253 15.91 4.30 4.89
CA VAL A 253 14.77 4.24 5.79
C VAL A 253 14.68 2.88 6.48
N TRP A 254 14.48 2.92 7.78
CA TRP A 254 14.02 1.82 8.61
C TRP A 254 12.56 2.07 8.99
N GLU A 255 11.65 1.27 8.45
CA GLU A 255 10.23 1.43 8.72
C GLU A 255 9.80 0.67 9.97
N ARG A 256 8.95 1.29 10.75
CA ARG A 256 8.35 0.75 11.97
C ARG A 256 7.69 -0.61 11.71
N GLY A 257 8.19 -1.66 12.34
CA GLY A 257 7.68 -3.03 12.22
C GLY A 257 8.01 -3.76 10.91
N ALA A 258 8.66 -3.09 9.94
CA ALA A 258 9.04 -3.68 8.66
C ALA A 258 10.55 -3.75 8.42
N GLY A 259 11.33 -2.92 9.13
CA GLY A 259 12.78 -2.91 9.01
C GLY A 259 13.29 -2.04 7.85
N LEU A 260 14.45 -2.41 7.30
CA LEU A 260 15.06 -1.69 6.17
C LEU A 260 14.25 -1.89 4.91
N THR A 261 13.71 -0.81 4.34
CA THR A 261 12.90 -0.85 3.12
C THR A 261 13.53 -0.05 1.99
N LYS A 262 13.16 -0.39 0.74
CA LYS A 262 13.69 0.21 -0.48
C LYS A 262 13.16 1.63 -0.72
N ALA A 263 11.89 1.89 -0.33
CA ALA A 263 11.23 3.18 -0.49
C ALA A 263 10.05 3.30 0.47
N CYS A 264 9.89 4.49 1.06
CA CYS A 264 8.77 4.83 1.95
C CYS A 264 8.25 6.23 1.64
N GLY A 265 6.99 6.32 1.19
CA GLY A 265 6.38 7.58 0.79
C GLY A 265 6.26 8.59 1.94
N THR A 266 5.85 8.13 3.14
CA THR A 266 5.74 9.01 4.31
C THR A 266 7.09 9.47 4.83
N ALA A 267 8.13 8.62 4.73
CA ALA A 267 9.50 9.02 5.07
C ALA A 267 10.05 10.09 4.11
N ALA A 268 9.74 9.99 2.81
CA ALA A 268 10.07 11.04 1.84
C ALA A 268 9.41 12.38 2.22
N CYS A 269 8.11 12.36 2.51
CA CYS A 269 7.37 13.54 2.95
C CYS A 269 7.95 14.13 4.24
N ALA A 270 8.20 13.29 5.25
CA ALA A 270 8.78 13.70 6.52
C ALA A 270 10.17 14.32 6.35
N THR A 271 11.02 13.73 5.50
CA THR A 271 12.36 14.26 5.19
C THR A 271 12.30 15.62 4.50
N ALA A 272 11.45 15.77 3.48
CA ALA A 272 11.30 17.03 2.76
C ALA A 272 10.84 18.17 3.68
N VAL A 273 9.84 17.88 4.54
CA VAL A 273 9.30 18.85 5.49
C VAL A 273 10.35 19.24 6.55
N SER A 274 10.98 18.25 7.20
CA SER A 274 11.99 18.52 8.23
C SER A 274 13.19 19.30 7.68
N GLY A 275 13.68 18.92 6.50
CA GLY A 275 14.76 19.63 5.85
C GLY A 275 14.40 21.06 5.43
N SER A 276 13.13 21.29 5.03
CA SER A 276 12.63 22.63 4.73
C SER A 276 12.51 23.50 5.98
N VAL A 277 12.04 22.95 7.11
CA VAL A 277 11.99 23.65 8.40
C VAL A 277 13.40 24.04 8.85
N LEU A 278 14.36 23.13 8.73
CA LEU A 278 15.77 23.37 9.04
C LEU A 278 16.51 24.21 7.98
N LYS A 279 15.82 24.67 6.93
CA LYS A 279 16.39 25.43 5.80
C LYS A 279 17.51 24.66 5.06
N MET A 280 17.52 23.36 5.11
CA MET A 280 18.48 22.48 4.44
C MET A 280 18.08 22.19 2.99
N ASN A 281 16.79 22.13 2.67
CA ASN A 281 16.24 22.00 1.33
C ASN A 281 15.07 22.96 1.06
N GLU A 282 14.68 23.10 -0.20
CA GLU A 282 13.49 23.83 -0.64
C GLU A 282 12.22 23.05 -0.28
N LYS A 283 11.05 23.70 -0.34
CA LYS A 283 9.74 23.05 -0.12
C LYS A 283 9.38 22.05 -1.22
N CYS A 284 9.88 22.28 -2.44
CA CYS A 284 9.80 21.34 -3.54
C CYS A 284 11.18 20.70 -3.71
N VAL A 285 11.29 19.39 -3.45
CA VAL A 285 12.55 18.67 -3.37
C VAL A 285 12.41 17.23 -3.84
N ASP A 286 13.41 16.73 -4.52
CA ASP A 286 13.54 15.34 -4.92
C ASP A 286 14.16 14.53 -3.78
N ILE A 287 13.46 13.50 -3.34
CA ILE A 287 13.93 12.54 -2.34
C ILE A 287 14.31 11.25 -3.06
N GLU A 288 15.60 10.94 -3.05
CA GLU A 288 16.18 9.78 -3.73
C GLU A 288 16.32 8.59 -2.77
N PHE A 289 15.74 7.48 -3.16
CA PHE A 289 15.91 6.14 -2.61
C PHE A 289 16.80 5.29 -3.53
N SER A 290 17.16 4.09 -3.13
CA SER A 290 17.94 3.15 -3.98
C SER A 290 17.22 2.80 -5.30
N GLU A 291 15.89 2.76 -5.29
CA GLU A 291 15.06 2.32 -6.44
C GLU A 291 14.50 3.51 -7.26
N GLY A 292 14.79 4.75 -6.88
CA GLY A 292 14.35 5.92 -7.63
C GLY A 292 13.98 7.13 -6.78
N ILE A 293 13.26 8.06 -7.38
CA ILE A 293 13.02 9.39 -6.84
C ILE A 293 11.53 9.63 -6.63
N LEU A 294 11.19 10.24 -5.49
CA LEU A 294 9.91 10.88 -5.24
C LEU A 294 10.11 12.39 -5.17
N ASN A 295 9.37 13.13 -5.98
CA ASN A 295 9.30 14.58 -5.84
C ASN A 295 8.27 14.91 -4.75
N ILE A 296 8.67 15.69 -3.76
CA ILE A 296 7.83 16.14 -2.65
C ILE A 296 7.68 17.65 -2.74
N ASP A 297 6.44 18.11 -2.77
CA ASP A 297 6.10 19.53 -2.80
C ASP A 297 5.22 19.89 -1.58
N TRP A 298 5.82 20.54 -0.58
CA TRP A 298 5.11 21.06 0.58
C TRP A 298 4.58 22.47 0.29
N LYS A 299 3.32 22.54 -0.10
CA LYS A 299 2.69 23.75 -0.63
C LYS A 299 2.31 24.79 0.43
N LYS A 300 1.91 25.97 -0.04
CA LYS A 300 1.48 27.10 0.82
C LYS A 300 0.22 26.80 1.64
N ASP A 301 -0.64 25.89 1.17
CA ASP A 301 -1.84 25.41 1.88
C ASP A 301 -1.52 24.39 2.99
N ASN A 302 -0.23 24.19 3.26
CA ASN A 302 0.32 23.24 4.21
C ASN A 302 0.15 21.76 3.82
N ASN A 303 -0.41 21.44 2.63
CA ASN A 303 -0.49 20.07 2.16
C ASN A 303 0.82 19.62 1.50
N ILE A 304 1.14 18.35 1.68
CA ILE A 304 2.29 17.68 1.07
C ILE A 304 1.79 16.90 -0.14
N TYR A 305 2.36 17.18 -1.29
CA TYR A 305 2.10 16.42 -2.51
C TYR A 305 3.30 15.55 -2.83
N MET A 306 3.07 14.25 -2.95
CA MET A 306 4.08 13.26 -3.30
C MET A 306 3.86 12.79 -4.73
N THR A 307 4.83 13.04 -5.61
CA THR A 307 4.78 12.67 -7.02
C THR A 307 5.84 11.63 -7.33
N GLY A 308 5.45 10.57 -8.03
CA GLY A 308 6.38 9.53 -8.46
C GLY A 308 5.87 8.75 -9.66
N LYS A 309 6.80 8.09 -10.34
CA LYS A 309 6.47 7.15 -11.42
C LYS A 309 5.79 5.91 -10.87
N VAL A 310 4.99 5.28 -11.72
CA VAL A 310 4.45 3.94 -11.53
C VAL A 310 4.78 3.10 -12.76
N SER A 311 4.85 1.79 -12.58
CA SER A 311 5.04 0.86 -13.68
C SER A 311 3.83 0.82 -14.61
N GLU A 312 3.97 0.17 -15.74
CA GLU A 312 2.84 -0.20 -16.59
C GLU A 312 1.93 -1.21 -15.88
N ILE A 313 0.67 -1.24 -16.30
CA ILE A 313 -0.35 -2.14 -15.78
C ILE A 313 -0.18 -3.50 -16.45
N LYS A 314 0.25 -4.52 -15.71
CA LYS A 314 0.37 -5.89 -16.20
C LYS A 314 -0.78 -6.74 -15.69
N LYS A 315 -1.68 -7.14 -16.60
CA LYS A 315 -2.76 -8.09 -16.28
C LYS A 315 -2.20 -9.48 -16.04
N ILE A 316 -2.63 -10.14 -14.98
CA ILE A 316 -2.23 -11.50 -14.59
C ILE A 316 -3.44 -12.34 -14.17
N LEU A 317 -3.27 -13.65 -14.15
CA LEU A 317 -4.22 -14.60 -13.57
C LEU A 317 -3.61 -15.17 -12.29
N VAL A 318 -4.36 -15.12 -11.21
CA VAL A 318 -3.95 -15.60 -9.90
C VAL A 318 -4.78 -16.83 -9.56
N ASN A 319 -4.09 -17.94 -9.31
CA ASN A 319 -4.70 -19.19 -8.85
C ASN A 319 -4.74 -19.18 -7.30
N ILE A 320 -5.96 -19.20 -6.75
CA ILE A 320 -6.19 -19.06 -5.30
C ILE A 320 -6.75 -20.34 -4.70
#